data_d4b26f35eafdc4a9a6c1c369d554372a
#
_entry.id   d4b26f35eafdc4a9a6c1c369d554372a
#
_cell.length_a   1.000
_cell.length_b   1.000
_cell.length_c   1.000
_cell.angle_alpha   90.00
_cell.angle_beta   90.00
_cell.angle_gamma   90.00
#
_symmetry.space_group_name_H-M   'P 1'
#
loop_
_entity.id
_entity.type
_entity.pdbx_description
1 polymer ?
#
loop_
_entity_poly.entity_id
_entity_poly.type
_entity_poly.pdbx_seq_one_letter_code
_entity_poly.pdbx_strand_id
1 'polypeptide(L)'
;MKYIFVTGGVVSSLGKGLATASIGTLLEHRGLEVTIQKFDPYLNVDPGTMSPYQHGEVYVLNDGAETDLDLGHYERFTNCVLTRFNNLTSGQVFENVIKRERRGGYLGKTVQFIPHVTDEIKARIHDLAARNPSVDVILTEIGGTVGDIEGTLFLEALRQFSLEVGRENVCFIHVTLLPLIRAAGEIKTKPTQQSVAKLREIGIQPDIIICRTEHELDEDNRRKIAMFCNVEKKNVVAFRDVKHTIYECPLDLRRDKIDRLVVDHLGIGSPTPQLEAWEDFVDRIVNPKHAIDIAVVGKYIELQDAYKSIYESLTHAGAAHYTKVNVVRVDSGAVRSEEHTSELQSQAYLVCRLLLEKKKQT
;
A
#
# COMPACT_ATOMS: atom_id res chain seq x y z
N MET A 1 -5.93 -21.22 2.79
CA MET A 1 -5.81 -19.74 2.70
C MET A 1 -4.93 -19.24 3.82
N LYS A 2 -4.00 -18.34 3.54
CA LYS A 2 -3.07 -17.74 4.49
C LYS A 2 -3.26 -16.22 4.55
N TYR A 3 -2.84 -15.60 5.63
CA TYR A 3 -3.08 -14.18 5.88
C TYR A 3 -1.79 -13.47 6.28
N ILE A 4 -1.55 -12.33 5.67
CA ILE A 4 -0.42 -11.45 5.99
C ILE A 4 -1.00 -10.11 6.44
N PHE A 5 -0.66 -9.68 7.63
CA PHE A 5 -1.06 -8.37 8.15
C PHE A 5 0.14 -7.45 8.21
N VAL A 6 0.07 -6.35 7.44
CA VAL A 6 1.12 -5.33 7.39
C VAL A 6 0.72 -4.13 8.23
N THR A 7 1.45 -3.91 9.29
CA THR A 7 1.28 -2.77 10.20
C THR A 7 2.45 -1.82 10.09
N GLY A 8 2.33 -0.61 10.57
CA GLY A 8 3.45 0.33 10.57
C GLY A 8 3.48 1.21 11.80
N GLY A 9 4.67 1.69 12.10
CA GLY A 9 4.86 2.56 13.24
C GLY A 9 5.94 3.61 13.01
N VAL A 10 6.11 4.50 13.97
CA VAL A 10 7.03 5.63 14.01
C VAL A 10 6.47 6.88 13.31
N VAL A 11 6.15 6.81 12.01
CA VAL A 11 5.64 7.96 11.23
C VAL A 11 4.63 7.50 10.18
N SER A 12 3.79 8.42 9.73
CA SER A 12 2.96 8.26 8.53
C SER A 12 3.82 8.24 7.25
N SER A 13 3.25 7.85 6.12
CA SER A 13 3.93 7.80 4.81
C SER A 13 5.22 6.97 4.82
N LEU A 14 5.28 5.95 5.67
CA LEU A 14 6.43 5.07 5.86
C LEU A 14 6.68 4.14 4.66
N GLY A 15 5.73 4.07 3.72
CA GLY A 15 5.79 3.17 2.57
C GLY A 15 5.19 1.78 2.82
N LYS A 16 4.24 1.65 3.76
CA LYS A 16 3.49 0.40 3.99
C LYS A 16 2.84 -0.12 2.71
N GLY A 17 2.14 0.77 1.97
CA GLY A 17 1.48 0.43 0.71
C GLY A 17 2.45 -0.17 -0.31
N LEU A 18 3.60 0.48 -0.50
CA LEU A 18 4.64 -0.02 -1.41
C LEU A 18 5.26 -1.34 -0.93
N ALA A 19 5.49 -1.49 0.38
CA ALA A 19 5.98 -2.75 0.95
C ALA A 19 4.97 -3.88 0.76
N THR A 20 3.67 -3.62 1.02
CA THR A 20 2.57 -4.58 0.82
C THR A 20 2.44 -4.99 -0.64
N ALA A 21 2.39 -4.00 -1.55
CA ALA A 21 2.36 -4.23 -2.99
C ALA A 21 3.56 -5.05 -3.47
N SER A 22 4.77 -4.69 -3.02
CA SER A 22 6.00 -5.41 -3.37
C SER A 22 6.03 -6.86 -2.88
N ILE A 23 5.52 -7.13 -1.68
CA ILE A 23 5.36 -8.49 -1.17
C ILE A 23 4.35 -9.25 -2.04
N GLY A 24 3.22 -8.63 -2.39
CA GLY A 24 2.23 -9.19 -3.31
C GLY A 24 2.86 -9.59 -4.63
N THR A 25 3.60 -8.68 -5.27
CA THR A 25 4.37 -8.95 -6.50
C THR A 25 5.27 -10.18 -6.36
N LEU A 26 6.07 -10.21 -5.30
CA LEU A 26 7.01 -11.31 -5.08
C LEU A 26 6.31 -12.66 -4.89
N LEU A 27 5.15 -12.68 -4.22
CA LEU A 27 4.35 -13.90 -4.02
C LEU A 27 3.67 -14.34 -5.32
N GLU A 28 3.14 -13.43 -6.14
CA GLU A 28 2.59 -13.77 -7.48
C GLU A 28 3.68 -14.38 -8.39
N HIS A 29 4.89 -13.82 -8.38
CA HIS A 29 6.01 -14.36 -9.16
C HIS A 29 6.53 -15.70 -8.61
N ARG A 30 6.07 -16.13 -7.44
CA ARG A 30 6.20 -17.49 -6.92
C ARG A 30 5.06 -18.41 -7.36
N GLY A 31 4.13 -17.93 -8.17
CA GLY A 31 2.98 -18.68 -8.65
C GLY A 31 1.83 -18.78 -7.63
N LEU A 32 1.80 -17.91 -6.62
CA LEU A 32 0.70 -17.85 -5.65
C LEU A 32 -0.38 -16.86 -6.13
N GLU A 33 -1.64 -17.24 -5.95
CA GLU A 33 -2.75 -16.32 -6.14
C GLU A 33 -2.90 -15.44 -4.89
N VAL A 34 -2.81 -14.12 -5.07
CA VAL A 34 -2.89 -13.17 -3.97
C VAL A 34 -4.04 -12.18 -4.15
N THR A 35 -4.56 -11.66 -3.06
CA THR A 35 -5.39 -10.44 -3.05
C THR A 35 -4.95 -9.52 -1.93
N ILE A 36 -5.15 -8.22 -2.12
CA ILE A 36 -4.69 -7.20 -1.15
C ILE A 36 -5.90 -6.43 -0.63
N GLN A 37 -5.92 -6.17 0.68
CA GLN A 37 -6.96 -5.41 1.36
C GLN A 37 -6.33 -4.26 2.14
N LYS A 38 -7.02 -3.11 2.16
CA LYS A 38 -6.64 -1.92 2.92
C LYS A 38 -7.65 -1.66 4.01
N PHE A 39 -7.15 -1.46 5.23
CA PHE A 39 -7.94 -1.01 6.38
C PHE A 39 -7.48 0.40 6.78
N ASP A 40 -8.40 1.36 6.68
CA ASP A 40 -8.11 2.76 6.98
C ASP A 40 -8.82 3.19 8.27
N PRO A 41 -8.07 3.68 9.28
CA PRO A 41 -8.65 3.96 10.60
C PRO A 41 -9.43 5.27 10.68
N TYR A 42 -9.54 6.05 9.62
CA TYR A 42 -10.31 7.29 9.63
C TYR A 42 -11.84 7.04 9.61
N LEU A 43 -12.61 8.02 10.10
CA LEU A 43 -14.07 7.95 10.22
C LEU A 43 -14.83 8.29 8.93
N ASN A 44 -14.18 8.73 7.88
CA ASN A 44 -14.83 8.92 6.60
C ASN A 44 -15.30 7.55 6.06
N VAL A 45 -16.49 7.52 5.48
CA VAL A 45 -17.03 6.27 4.88
C VAL A 45 -16.21 5.88 3.65
N ASP A 46 -15.80 6.87 2.88
CA ASP A 46 -14.89 6.77 1.74
C ASP A 46 -14.05 8.06 1.60
N PRO A 47 -13.01 8.08 0.77
CA PRO A 47 -12.18 9.27 0.59
C PRO A 47 -12.74 10.31 -0.40
N GLY A 48 -13.92 10.10 -1.01
CA GLY A 48 -14.47 10.94 -2.08
C GLY A 48 -14.66 12.41 -1.72
N THR A 49 -14.86 12.72 -0.43
CA THR A 49 -15.00 14.08 0.09
C THR A 49 -13.72 14.65 0.71
N MET A 50 -12.63 13.89 0.70
CA MET A 50 -11.38 14.32 1.32
C MET A 50 -10.60 15.27 0.40
N SER A 51 -9.85 16.19 1.02
CA SER A 51 -9.00 17.11 0.29
C SER A 51 -7.81 16.37 -0.34
N PRO A 52 -7.50 16.57 -1.63
CA PRO A 52 -6.30 16.02 -2.26
C PRO A 52 -4.99 16.41 -1.55
N TYR A 53 -4.98 17.55 -0.84
CA TYR A 53 -3.84 17.99 -0.04
C TYR A 53 -3.53 17.08 1.15
N GLN A 54 -4.52 16.33 1.64
CA GLN A 54 -4.36 15.44 2.80
C GLN A 54 -4.19 13.97 2.40
N HIS A 55 -4.84 13.53 1.32
CA HIS A 55 -4.93 12.12 0.96
C HIS A 55 -4.43 11.77 -0.46
N GLY A 56 -4.03 12.77 -1.26
CA GLY A 56 -3.68 12.56 -2.65
C GLY A 56 -4.92 12.31 -3.53
N GLU A 57 -4.77 11.48 -4.57
CA GLU A 57 -5.90 11.13 -5.45
C GLU A 57 -6.88 10.20 -4.75
N VAL A 58 -8.16 10.32 -5.11
CA VAL A 58 -9.18 9.31 -4.84
C VAL A 58 -9.06 8.26 -5.94
N TYR A 59 -8.68 7.03 -5.58
CA TYR A 59 -8.55 5.93 -6.53
C TYR A 59 -9.89 5.22 -6.69
N VAL A 60 -10.40 5.17 -7.93
CA VAL A 60 -11.71 4.58 -8.24
C VAL A 60 -11.51 3.20 -8.84
N LEU A 61 -12.07 2.18 -8.20
CA LEU A 61 -12.02 0.79 -8.65
C LEU A 61 -13.01 0.52 -9.79
N ASN A 62 -12.86 -0.62 -10.48
CA ASN A 62 -13.73 -1.01 -11.59
C ASN A 62 -15.21 -1.13 -11.22
N ASP A 63 -15.53 -1.38 -9.96
CA ASP A 63 -16.90 -1.45 -9.44
C ASP A 63 -17.45 -0.08 -8.97
N GLY A 64 -16.70 1.00 -9.22
CA GLY A 64 -17.05 2.38 -8.88
C GLY A 64 -16.79 2.75 -7.43
N ALA A 65 -16.15 1.90 -6.63
CA ALA A 65 -15.79 2.25 -5.26
C ALA A 65 -14.67 3.30 -5.25
N GLU A 66 -14.87 4.36 -4.47
CA GLU A 66 -13.87 5.38 -4.19
C GLU A 66 -13.00 4.91 -3.02
N THR A 67 -11.68 4.89 -3.23
CA THR A 67 -10.73 4.29 -2.30
C THR A 67 -9.47 5.13 -2.14
N ASP A 68 -8.65 4.76 -1.17
CA ASP A 68 -7.34 5.36 -0.94
C ASP A 68 -6.38 5.08 -2.11
N LEU A 69 -5.43 5.99 -2.33
CA LEU A 69 -4.42 5.89 -3.38
C LEU A 69 -3.56 4.62 -3.32
N ASP A 70 -3.45 4.00 -2.14
CA ASP A 70 -2.68 2.76 -1.96
C ASP A 70 -3.26 1.60 -2.78
N LEU A 71 -4.59 1.58 -3.02
CA LEU A 71 -5.20 0.55 -3.89
C LEU A 71 -4.68 0.66 -5.33
N GLY A 72 -4.40 1.87 -5.79
CA GLY A 72 -3.72 2.09 -7.06
C GLY A 72 -2.30 1.50 -7.08
N HIS A 73 -1.57 1.54 -5.98
CA HIS A 73 -0.28 0.84 -5.89
C HIS A 73 -0.46 -0.67 -5.99
N TYR A 74 -1.47 -1.24 -5.32
CA TYR A 74 -1.71 -2.68 -5.37
C TYR A 74 -2.00 -3.15 -6.80
N GLU A 75 -2.89 -2.48 -7.54
CA GLU A 75 -3.22 -2.84 -8.93
C GLU A 75 -2.06 -2.60 -9.92
N ARG A 76 -1.15 -1.66 -9.64
CA ARG A 76 0.05 -1.43 -10.48
C ARG A 76 1.15 -2.47 -10.26
N PHE A 77 1.18 -3.08 -9.08
CA PHE A 77 2.23 -4.01 -8.68
C PHE A 77 1.82 -5.47 -8.83
N THR A 78 0.52 -5.77 -8.81
CA THR A 78 -0.02 -7.13 -8.83
C THR A 78 -1.08 -7.28 -9.91
N ASN A 79 -1.47 -8.53 -10.19
CA ASN A 79 -2.58 -8.86 -11.08
C ASN A 79 -3.94 -8.90 -10.35
N CYS A 80 -3.99 -8.44 -9.10
CA CYS A 80 -5.21 -8.42 -8.32
C CYS A 80 -6.29 -7.54 -8.97
N VAL A 81 -7.49 -8.08 -9.12
CA VAL A 81 -8.67 -7.27 -9.44
C VAL A 81 -9.32 -6.86 -8.13
N LEU A 82 -9.18 -5.60 -7.77
CA LEU A 82 -9.70 -5.07 -6.52
C LEU A 82 -11.16 -4.61 -6.66
N THR A 83 -11.90 -4.74 -5.58
CA THR A 83 -13.31 -4.36 -5.45
C THR A 83 -13.52 -3.61 -4.15
N ARG A 84 -14.71 -3.06 -3.93
CA ARG A 84 -15.11 -2.43 -2.66
C ARG A 84 -14.87 -3.29 -1.42
N PHE A 85 -14.73 -4.59 -1.57
CA PHE A 85 -14.41 -5.50 -0.45
C PHE A 85 -12.94 -5.48 -0.06
N ASN A 86 -12.09 -4.89 -0.90
CA ASN A 86 -10.68 -4.73 -0.66
C ASN A 86 -10.31 -3.45 0.11
N ASN A 87 -11.29 -2.58 0.38
CA ASN A 87 -11.11 -1.40 1.23
C ASN A 87 -12.13 -1.38 2.37
N LEU A 88 -11.68 -1.06 3.57
CA LEU A 88 -12.50 -0.93 4.77
C LEU A 88 -12.05 0.28 5.57
N THR A 89 -12.98 1.21 5.86
CA THR A 89 -12.73 2.35 6.74
C THR A 89 -13.40 2.15 8.10
N SER A 90 -12.91 2.81 9.15
CA SER A 90 -13.62 2.87 10.44
C SER A 90 -15.04 3.40 10.27
N GLY A 91 -15.26 4.37 9.37
CA GLY A 91 -16.60 4.90 9.08
C GLY A 91 -17.56 3.83 8.61
N GLN A 92 -17.14 2.99 7.66
CA GLN A 92 -17.96 1.86 7.18
C GLN A 92 -18.26 0.86 8.30
N VAL A 93 -17.26 0.53 9.13
CA VAL A 93 -17.44 -0.42 10.25
C VAL A 93 -18.48 0.10 11.23
N PHE A 94 -18.34 1.36 11.69
CA PHE A 94 -19.28 1.94 12.64
C PHE A 94 -20.67 2.12 12.03
N GLU A 95 -20.77 2.55 10.78
CA GLU A 95 -22.04 2.68 10.08
C GLU A 95 -22.79 1.35 10.03
N ASN A 96 -22.11 0.26 9.71
CA ASN A 96 -22.71 -1.08 9.65
C ASN A 96 -23.16 -1.57 11.02
N VAL A 97 -22.36 -1.40 12.06
CA VAL A 97 -22.71 -1.76 13.43
C VAL A 97 -23.93 -0.97 13.91
N ILE A 98 -23.95 0.35 13.69
CA ILE A 98 -25.08 1.21 14.07
C ILE A 98 -26.36 0.86 13.27
N LYS A 99 -26.25 0.68 11.96
CA LYS A 99 -27.39 0.25 11.12
C LYS A 99 -27.97 -1.08 11.58
N ARG A 100 -27.12 -2.04 11.96
CA ARG A 100 -27.53 -3.35 12.48
C ARG A 100 -28.22 -3.21 13.84
N GLU A 101 -27.69 -2.36 14.73
CA GLU A 101 -28.30 -2.07 16.03
C GLU A 101 -29.72 -1.49 15.84
N ARG A 102 -29.87 -0.43 15.00
CA ARG A 102 -31.15 0.24 14.75
C ARG A 102 -32.21 -0.67 14.15
N ARG A 103 -31.81 -1.73 13.44
CA ARG A 103 -32.73 -2.78 12.89
C ARG A 103 -33.01 -3.91 13.88
N GLY A 104 -32.52 -3.83 15.14
CA GLY A 104 -32.71 -4.87 16.15
C GLY A 104 -31.84 -6.12 15.94
N GLY A 105 -30.82 -6.05 15.10
CA GLY A 105 -29.97 -7.19 14.73
C GLY A 105 -29.15 -7.78 15.87
N TYR A 106 -29.09 -7.10 17.03
CA TYR A 106 -28.41 -7.60 18.24
C TYR A 106 -29.38 -8.10 19.32
N LEU A 107 -30.69 -8.20 19.01
CA LEU A 107 -31.71 -8.78 19.87
C LEU A 107 -31.72 -8.21 21.31
N GLY A 108 -31.59 -6.89 21.44
CA GLY A 108 -31.63 -6.20 22.74
C GLY A 108 -30.34 -6.28 23.56
N LYS A 109 -29.28 -6.89 23.03
CA LYS A 109 -27.97 -6.89 23.71
C LYS A 109 -27.33 -5.50 23.68
N THR A 110 -26.56 -5.17 24.72
CA THR A 110 -25.68 -3.99 24.73
C THR A 110 -24.62 -4.15 23.65
N VAL A 111 -24.54 -3.21 22.70
CA VAL A 111 -23.53 -3.20 21.64
C VAL A 111 -22.29 -2.49 22.14
N GLN A 112 -21.14 -3.14 22.03
CA GLN A 112 -19.84 -2.69 22.53
C GLN A 112 -18.79 -2.77 21.43
N PHE A 113 -17.65 -2.07 21.62
CA PHE A 113 -16.53 -2.17 20.69
C PHE A 113 -16.03 -3.61 20.55
N ILE A 114 -15.90 -4.31 21.66
CA ILE A 114 -15.59 -5.74 21.71
C ILE A 114 -16.82 -6.45 22.29
N PRO A 115 -17.42 -7.43 21.60
CA PRO A 115 -16.97 -8.03 20.34
C PRO A 115 -17.54 -7.38 19.07
N HIS A 116 -18.54 -6.50 19.13
CA HIS A 116 -19.40 -6.21 17.96
C HIS A 116 -18.69 -5.44 16.84
N VAL A 117 -17.83 -4.49 17.18
CA VAL A 117 -17.03 -3.75 16.19
C VAL A 117 -15.87 -4.63 15.68
N THR A 118 -15.21 -5.35 16.57
CA THR A 118 -14.13 -6.28 16.16
C THR A 118 -14.65 -7.43 15.30
N ASP A 119 -15.86 -7.94 15.58
CA ASP A 119 -16.50 -8.98 14.77
C ASP A 119 -16.86 -8.46 13.37
N GLU A 120 -17.33 -7.20 13.23
CA GLU A 120 -17.57 -6.59 11.92
C GLU A 120 -16.27 -6.46 11.10
N ILE A 121 -15.15 -6.09 11.74
CA ILE A 121 -13.84 -6.02 11.07
C ILE A 121 -13.39 -7.41 10.61
N LYS A 122 -13.49 -8.43 11.49
CA LYS A 122 -13.12 -9.81 11.15
C LYS A 122 -13.99 -10.38 10.03
N ALA A 123 -15.29 -10.07 10.06
CA ALA A 123 -16.22 -10.48 9.02
C ALA A 123 -15.80 -9.98 7.63
N ARG A 124 -15.21 -8.78 7.52
CA ARG A 124 -14.71 -8.26 6.24
C ARG A 124 -13.55 -9.07 5.68
N ILE A 125 -12.67 -9.59 6.53
CA ILE A 125 -11.59 -10.48 6.09
C ILE A 125 -12.18 -11.81 5.60
N HIS A 126 -13.12 -12.38 6.35
CA HIS A 126 -13.81 -13.60 5.96
C HIS A 126 -14.62 -13.44 4.67
N ASP A 127 -15.31 -12.31 4.51
CA ASP A 127 -16.10 -12.02 3.31
C ASP A 127 -15.20 -11.95 2.06
N LEU A 128 -14.04 -11.29 2.18
CA LEU A 128 -13.07 -11.25 1.08
C LEU A 128 -12.53 -12.65 0.75
N ALA A 129 -12.20 -13.44 1.76
CA ALA A 129 -11.78 -14.84 1.61
C ALA A 129 -12.84 -15.69 0.92
N ALA A 130 -14.09 -15.58 1.34
CA ALA A 130 -15.21 -16.35 0.77
C ALA A 130 -15.49 -15.99 -0.70
N ARG A 131 -15.24 -14.73 -1.08
CA ARG A 131 -15.42 -14.26 -2.48
C ARG A 131 -14.28 -14.68 -3.40
N ASN A 132 -13.12 -15.00 -2.85
CA ASN A 132 -11.89 -15.35 -3.58
C ASN A 132 -11.39 -16.73 -3.15
N PRO A 133 -12.13 -17.82 -3.42
CA PRO A 133 -11.79 -19.15 -2.91
C PRO A 133 -10.51 -19.76 -3.54
N SER A 134 -10.06 -19.24 -4.69
CA SER A 134 -8.83 -19.66 -5.35
C SER A 134 -7.58 -18.96 -4.82
N VAL A 135 -7.73 -17.89 -4.03
CA VAL A 135 -6.61 -17.12 -3.50
C VAL A 135 -5.88 -17.91 -2.42
N ASP A 136 -4.56 -17.98 -2.53
CA ASP A 136 -3.69 -18.64 -1.55
C ASP A 136 -3.43 -17.75 -0.33
N VAL A 137 -3.22 -16.43 -0.59
CA VAL A 137 -2.78 -15.46 0.42
C VAL A 137 -3.57 -14.16 0.31
N ILE A 138 -4.12 -13.70 1.45
CA ILE A 138 -4.69 -12.36 1.60
C ILE A 138 -3.68 -11.49 2.35
N LEU A 139 -3.25 -10.40 1.72
CA LEU A 139 -2.47 -9.36 2.39
C LEU A 139 -3.40 -8.24 2.86
N THR A 140 -3.35 -7.88 4.13
CA THR A 140 -4.13 -6.76 4.66
C THR A 140 -3.18 -5.71 5.23
N GLU A 141 -3.18 -4.53 4.63
CA GLU A 141 -2.44 -3.38 5.14
C GLU A 141 -3.31 -2.57 6.11
N ILE A 142 -2.74 -2.24 7.26
CA ILE A 142 -3.39 -1.40 8.26
C ILE A 142 -2.86 0.03 8.14
N GLY A 143 -3.75 0.95 7.78
CA GLY A 143 -3.47 2.37 7.74
C GLY A 143 -3.14 2.95 9.12
N GLY A 144 -2.59 4.15 9.14
CA GLY A 144 -2.19 4.83 10.37
C GLY A 144 -0.90 4.28 10.99
N THR A 145 -0.66 4.66 12.23
CA THR A 145 0.53 4.33 13.00
C THR A 145 0.15 3.51 14.22
N VAL A 146 0.90 2.44 14.49
CA VAL A 146 0.69 1.62 15.71
C VAL A 146 0.95 2.50 16.94
N GLY A 147 -0.05 2.57 17.80
CA GLY A 147 -0.07 3.45 18.98
C GLY A 147 -1.09 4.58 18.89
N ASP A 148 -1.59 4.87 17.69
CA ASP A 148 -2.69 5.81 17.50
C ASP A 148 -4.02 5.16 17.92
N ILE A 149 -4.90 5.95 18.52
CA ILE A 149 -6.18 5.47 19.06
C ILE A 149 -7.05 4.88 17.94
N GLU A 150 -7.04 5.52 16.78
CA GLU A 150 -7.87 5.18 15.63
C GLU A 150 -7.61 3.74 15.13
N GLY A 151 -6.34 3.30 15.16
CA GLY A 151 -5.93 1.98 14.70
C GLY A 151 -6.20 0.85 15.68
N THR A 152 -6.48 1.15 16.95
CA THR A 152 -6.51 0.15 18.04
C THR A 152 -7.55 -0.95 17.80
N LEU A 153 -8.74 -0.61 17.32
CA LEU A 153 -9.80 -1.59 17.07
C LEU A 153 -9.47 -2.56 15.94
N PHE A 154 -8.80 -2.08 14.90
CA PHE A 154 -8.31 -2.95 13.83
C PHE A 154 -7.26 -3.92 14.37
N LEU A 155 -6.28 -3.43 15.10
CA LEU A 155 -5.24 -4.28 15.68
C LEU A 155 -5.82 -5.32 16.65
N GLU A 156 -6.77 -4.94 17.49
CA GLU A 156 -7.46 -5.88 18.38
C GLU A 156 -8.25 -6.93 17.58
N ALA A 157 -8.95 -6.53 16.51
CA ALA A 157 -9.64 -7.47 15.63
C ALA A 157 -8.67 -8.46 14.97
N LEU A 158 -7.50 -8.01 14.50
CA LEU A 158 -6.48 -8.87 13.91
C LEU A 158 -5.87 -9.84 14.92
N ARG A 159 -5.66 -9.39 16.17
CA ARG A 159 -5.21 -10.26 17.26
C ARG A 159 -6.21 -11.39 17.50
N GLN A 160 -7.51 -11.06 17.58
CA GLN A 160 -8.58 -12.05 17.71
C GLN A 160 -8.64 -12.98 16.49
N PHE A 161 -8.60 -12.41 15.28
CA PHE A 161 -8.65 -13.17 14.03
C PHE A 161 -7.51 -14.20 13.93
N SER A 162 -6.31 -13.83 14.36
CA SER A 162 -5.16 -14.74 14.33
C SER A 162 -5.34 -15.98 15.23
N LEU A 163 -6.12 -15.85 16.32
CA LEU A 163 -6.47 -16.98 17.19
C LEU A 163 -7.56 -17.84 16.58
N GLU A 164 -8.52 -17.22 15.87
CA GLU A 164 -9.64 -17.91 15.22
C GLU A 164 -9.20 -18.79 14.06
N VAL A 165 -8.30 -18.29 13.21
CA VAL A 165 -7.83 -19.03 12.02
C VAL A 165 -6.62 -19.91 12.29
N GLY A 166 -6.02 -19.83 13.48
CA GLY A 166 -4.77 -20.48 13.83
C GLY A 166 -3.54 -19.63 13.50
N ARG A 167 -2.65 -19.49 14.47
CA ARG A 167 -1.46 -18.62 14.39
C ARG A 167 -0.52 -19.03 13.25
N GLU A 168 -0.49 -20.30 12.87
CA GLU A 168 0.27 -20.87 11.76
C GLU A 168 -0.25 -20.44 10.37
N ASN A 169 -1.43 -19.82 10.32
CA ASN A 169 -2.02 -19.31 9.08
C ASN A 169 -1.82 -17.81 8.92
N VAL A 170 -1.14 -17.14 9.86
CA VAL A 170 -1.01 -15.69 9.93
C VAL A 170 0.47 -15.29 10.02
N CYS A 171 0.86 -14.29 9.22
CA CYS A 171 2.16 -13.62 9.31
C CYS A 171 1.95 -12.13 9.60
N PHE A 172 2.48 -11.64 10.73
CA PHE A 172 2.48 -10.22 11.05
C PHE A 172 3.80 -9.59 10.61
N ILE A 173 3.69 -8.63 9.70
CA ILE A 173 4.82 -7.83 9.22
C ILE A 173 4.69 -6.42 9.79
N HIS A 174 5.75 -5.90 10.38
CA HIS A 174 5.77 -4.56 10.93
C HIS A 174 6.80 -3.68 10.24
N VAL A 175 6.32 -2.62 9.57
CA VAL A 175 7.17 -1.66 8.86
C VAL A 175 7.54 -0.54 9.82
N THR A 176 8.83 -0.21 9.90
CA THR A 176 9.37 0.82 10.80
C THR A 176 10.38 1.70 10.09
N LEU A 177 10.78 2.80 10.75
CA LEU A 177 11.82 3.71 10.27
C LEU A 177 13.10 3.55 11.07
N LEU A 178 14.23 3.52 10.37
CA LEU A 178 15.58 3.63 10.94
C LEU A 178 16.19 4.98 10.53
N PRO A 179 15.97 6.05 11.33
CA PRO A 179 16.52 7.35 10.98
C PRO A 179 18.04 7.39 11.17
N LEU A 180 18.72 8.00 10.22
CA LEU A 180 20.13 8.41 10.36
C LEU A 180 20.18 9.76 11.05
N ILE A 181 20.86 9.85 12.18
CA ILE A 181 21.18 11.13 12.81
C ILE A 181 22.49 11.65 12.19
N ARG A 182 22.37 12.50 11.19
CA ARG A 182 23.52 13.00 10.40
C ARG A 182 24.63 13.58 11.26
N ALA A 183 24.28 14.33 12.32
CA ALA A 183 25.25 14.90 13.26
C ALA A 183 26.07 13.85 14.01
N ALA A 184 25.52 12.65 14.23
CA ALA A 184 26.19 11.54 14.89
C ALA A 184 26.75 10.48 13.93
N GLY A 185 26.37 10.54 12.66
CA GLY A 185 26.70 9.51 11.64
C GLY A 185 26.17 8.12 11.99
N GLU A 186 25.07 8.05 12.76
CA GLU A 186 24.62 6.81 13.39
C GLU A 186 23.13 6.54 13.10
N ILE A 187 22.83 5.30 12.70
CA ILE A 187 21.46 4.80 12.57
C ILE A 187 20.87 4.58 13.97
N LYS A 188 19.68 5.10 14.22
CA LYS A 188 18.98 4.93 15.50
C LYS A 188 17.92 3.85 15.40
N THR A 189 18.11 2.77 16.19
CA THR A 189 17.17 1.64 16.26
C THR A 189 16.07 1.83 17.32
N LYS A 190 16.18 2.85 18.17
CA LYS A 190 15.23 3.08 19.28
C LYS A 190 13.79 3.31 18.82
N PRO A 191 13.50 4.09 17.74
CA PRO A 191 12.15 4.25 17.23
C PRO A 191 11.49 2.92 16.84
N THR A 192 12.23 2.05 16.15
CA THR A 192 11.79 0.69 15.81
C THR A 192 11.46 -0.13 17.04
N GLN A 193 12.33 -0.12 18.06
CA GLN A 193 12.12 -0.86 19.31
C GLN A 193 10.85 -0.39 20.04
N GLN A 194 10.60 0.93 20.08
CA GLN A 194 9.41 1.50 20.71
C GLN A 194 8.14 1.16 19.94
N SER A 195 8.19 1.22 18.63
CA SER A 195 7.05 0.88 17.77
C SER A 195 6.64 -0.59 17.93
N VAL A 196 7.61 -1.51 17.92
CA VAL A 196 7.34 -2.93 18.17
C VAL A 196 6.84 -3.17 19.60
N ALA A 197 7.36 -2.43 20.60
CA ALA A 197 6.86 -2.53 21.96
C ALA A 197 5.37 -2.16 22.04
N LYS A 198 4.94 -1.09 21.35
CA LYS A 198 3.52 -0.70 21.25
C LYS A 198 2.65 -1.77 20.61
N LEU A 199 3.11 -2.39 19.53
CA LEU A 199 2.39 -3.50 18.90
C LEU A 199 2.24 -4.70 19.86
N ARG A 200 3.28 -5.01 20.60
CA ARG A 200 3.29 -6.07 21.62
C ARG A 200 2.37 -5.78 22.81
N GLU A 201 2.23 -4.51 23.22
CA GLU A 201 1.25 -4.10 24.25
C GLU A 201 -0.19 -4.49 23.89
N ILE A 202 -0.51 -4.50 22.58
CA ILE A 202 -1.82 -4.95 22.05
C ILE A 202 -1.93 -6.49 21.99
N GLY A 203 -0.81 -7.19 22.18
CA GLY A 203 -0.73 -8.65 22.12
C GLY A 203 -0.36 -9.22 20.75
N ILE A 204 0.20 -8.40 19.88
CA ILE A 204 0.70 -8.83 18.55
C ILE A 204 2.22 -8.83 18.56
N GLN A 205 2.83 -10.00 18.39
CA GLN A 205 4.26 -10.16 18.13
C GLN A 205 4.47 -10.16 16.62
N PRO A 206 5.24 -9.24 16.04
CA PRO A 206 5.58 -9.31 14.62
C PRO A 206 6.48 -10.52 14.33
N ASP A 207 6.27 -11.13 13.19
CA ASP A 207 7.08 -12.25 12.70
C ASP A 207 8.24 -11.75 11.85
N ILE A 208 8.01 -10.67 11.09
CA ILE A 208 9.00 -10.01 10.25
C ILE A 208 8.96 -8.50 10.53
N ILE A 209 10.13 -7.87 10.59
CA ILE A 209 10.28 -6.41 10.71
C ILE A 209 10.91 -5.90 9.44
N ILE A 210 10.22 -4.97 8.76
CA ILE A 210 10.75 -4.23 7.62
C ILE A 210 11.22 -2.88 8.12
N CYS A 211 12.50 -2.61 7.93
CA CYS A 211 13.14 -1.37 8.35
C CYS A 211 13.39 -0.45 7.16
N ARG A 212 12.54 0.59 6.99
CA ARG A 212 12.83 1.63 6.01
C ARG A 212 14.09 2.39 6.41
N THR A 213 15.02 2.55 5.48
CA THR A 213 16.32 3.16 5.73
C THR A 213 16.90 3.78 4.44
N GLU A 214 17.63 4.89 4.58
CA GLU A 214 18.38 5.49 3.47
C GLU A 214 19.69 4.72 3.18
N HIS A 215 20.15 3.88 4.11
CA HIS A 215 21.46 3.23 4.06
C HIS A 215 21.36 1.71 4.21
N GLU A 216 22.47 1.03 3.92
CA GLU A 216 22.58 -0.40 4.19
C GLU A 216 22.43 -0.67 5.70
N LEU A 217 21.68 -1.69 6.04
CA LEU A 217 21.49 -2.14 7.40
C LEU A 217 22.62 -3.11 7.78
N ASP A 218 23.56 -2.64 8.58
CA ASP A 218 24.68 -3.46 9.04
C ASP A 218 24.24 -4.59 9.99
N GLU A 219 25.11 -5.58 10.15
CA GLU A 219 24.84 -6.77 10.94
C GLU A 219 24.65 -6.49 12.44
N ASP A 220 25.29 -5.46 12.98
CA ASP A 220 25.18 -5.11 14.40
C ASP A 220 23.83 -4.45 14.71
N ASN A 221 23.37 -3.53 13.85
CA ASN A 221 22.05 -2.96 13.96
C ASN A 221 20.96 -4.02 13.73
N ARG A 222 21.13 -4.93 12.77
CA ARG A 222 20.21 -6.03 12.51
C ARG A 222 20.09 -6.95 13.74
N ARG A 223 21.22 -7.32 14.36
CA ARG A 223 21.26 -8.12 15.59
C ARG A 223 20.59 -7.40 16.76
N LYS A 224 20.85 -6.10 16.92
CA LYS A 224 20.26 -5.26 17.96
C LYS A 224 18.75 -5.18 17.84
N ILE A 225 18.22 -4.92 16.63
CA ILE A 225 16.78 -4.90 16.38
C ILE A 225 16.17 -6.27 16.69
N ALA A 226 16.73 -7.34 16.17
CA ALA A 226 16.27 -8.71 16.39
C ALA A 226 16.12 -9.03 17.88
N MET A 227 17.15 -8.71 18.67
CA MET A 227 17.17 -8.95 20.11
C MET A 227 16.09 -8.16 20.85
N PHE A 228 15.98 -6.84 20.61
CA PHE A 228 15.01 -6.00 21.31
C PHE A 228 13.57 -6.22 20.88
N CYS A 229 13.36 -6.61 19.63
CA CYS A 229 12.05 -6.83 19.06
C CYS A 229 11.58 -8.29 19.13
N ASN A 230 12.40 -9.18 19.68
CA ASN A 230 12.11 -10.61 19.84
C ASN A 230 11.75 -11.30 18.53
N VAL A 231 12.58 -11.09 17.50
CA VAL A 231 12.49 -11.77 16.20
C VAL A 231 13.84 -12.41 15.85
N GLU A 232 13.84 -13.39 14.96
CA GLU A 232 15.10 -13.90 14.43
C GLU A 232 15.82 -12.84 13.59
N LYS A 233 17.15 -12.84 13.61
CA LYS A 233 17.97 -11.87 12.86
C LYS A 233 17.62 -11.87 11.35
N LYS A 234 17.35 -13.02 10.77
CA LYS A 234 16.97 -13.15 9.35
C LYS A 234 15.65 -12.43 9.04
N ASN A 235 14.76 -12.28 10.03
CA ASN A 235 13.45 -11.65 9.90
C ASN A 235 13.49 -10.12 10.05
N VAL A 236 14.68 -9.53 10.18
CA VAL A 236 14.88 -8.08 10.12
C VAL A 236 15.33 -7.74 8.69
N VAL A 237 14.43 -7.16 7.91
CA VAL A 237 14.56 -6.89 6.49
C VAL A 237 14.81 -5.40 6.28
N ALA A 238 15.79 -5.02 5.46
CA ALA A 238 15.98 -3.64 5.06
C ALA A 238 15.04 -3.30 3.88
N PHE A 239 14.46 -2.12 3.92
CA PHE A 239 13.70 -1.54 2.83
C PHE A 239 14.30 -0.16 2.51
N ARG A 240 15.12 -0.13 1.49
CA ARG A 240 15.92 1.04 1.14
C ARG A 240 15.12 1.99 0.27
N ASP A 241 15.40 3.27 0.40
CA ASP A 241 14.84 4.24 -0.53
C ASP A 241 15.40 4.00 -1.94
N VAL A 242 14.49 3.76 -2.88
CA VAL A 242 14.82 3.50 -4.29
C VAL A 242 15.22 4.80 -5.00
N LYS A 243 16.06 4.69 -6.02
CA LYS A 243 16.69 5.85 -6.66
C LYS A 243 15.91 6.41 -7.85
N HIS A 244 15.27 5.54 -8.62
CA HIS A 244 14.74 5.91 -9.93
C HIS A 244 13.23 5.76 -10.00
N THR A 245 12.70 4.62 -9.55
CA THR A 245 11.28 4.32 -9.64
C THR A 245 10.81 3.45 -8.49
N ILE A 246 9.54 3.60 -8.08
CA ILE A 246 8.92 2.75 -7.04
C ILE A 246 8.92 1.27 -7.43
N TYR A 247 9.00 0.94 -8.72
CA TYR A 247 9.03 -0.44 -9.22
C TYR A 247 10.35 -1.18 -8.91
N GLU A 248 11.37 -0.49 -8.40
CA GLU A 248 12.57 -1.12 -7.82
C GLU A 248 12.31 -1.76 -6.45
N CYS A 249 11.22 -1.38 -5.75
CA CYS A 249 10.93 -1.83 -4.39
C CYS A 249 10.84 -3.37 -4.22
N PRO A 250 10.18 -4.14 -5.11
CA PRO A 250 10.19 -5.61 -5.00
C PRO A 250 11.59 -6.20 -5.11
N LEU A 251 12.43 -5.63 -5.99
CA LEU A 251 13.80 -6.09 -6.20
C LEU A 251 14.68 -5.79 -4.97
N ASP A 252 14.46 -4.63 -4.30
CA ASP A 252 15.18 -4.31 -3.07
C ASP A 252 14.79 -5.24 -1.92
N LEU A 253 13.49 -5.44 -1.68
CA LEU A 253 13.01 -6.35 -0.64
C LEU A 253 13.45 -7.80 -0.86
N ARG A 254 13.59 -8.23 -2.12
CA ARG A 254 14.09 -9.55 -2.44
C ARG A 254 15.55 -9.78 -2.04
N ARG A 255 16.39 -8.73 -1.96
CA ARG A 255 17.79 -8.88 -1.48
C ARG A 255 17.85 -9.56 -0.12
N ASP A 256 16.92 -9.22 0.77
CA ASP A 256 16.79 -9.83 2.11
C ASP A 256 15.84 -11.06 2.09
N LYS A 257 15.41 -11.52 0.91
CA LYS A 257 14.61 -12.75 0.69
C LYS A 257 13.27 -12.74 1.45
N ILE A 258 12.60 -11.58 1.51
CA ILE A 258 11.33 -11.45 2.26
C ILE A 258 10.27 -12.45 1.78
N ASP A 259 10.22 -12.68 0.48
CA ASP A 259 9.34 -13.64 -0.15
C ASP A 259 9.52 -15.05 0.43
N ARG A 260 10.77 -15.48 0.61
CA ARG A 260 11.11 -16.76 1.24
C ARG A 260 10.76 -16.78 2.72
N LEU A 261 11.07 -15.70 3.45
CA LEU A 261 10.73 -15.62 4.87
C LEU A 261 9.23 -15.79 5.10
N VAL A 262 8.42 -15.16 4.25
CA VAL A 262 6.95 -15.24 4.31
C VAL A 262 6.46 -16.65 4.02
N VAL A 263 6.89 -17.29 2.92
CA VAL A 263 6.40 -18.61 2.56
C VAL A 263 6.89 -19.70 3.53
N ASP A 264 8.12 -19.58 4.04
CA ASP A 264 8.67 -20.48 5.06
C ASP A 264 7.86 -20.34 6.38
N HIS A 265 7.52 -19.11 6.80
CA HIS A 265 6.72 -18.86 8.00
C HIS A 265 5.31 -19.44 7.89
N LEU A 266 4.66 -19.24 6.75
CA LEU A 266 3.29 -19.72 6.51
C LEU A 266 3.21 -21.20 6.10
N GLY A 267 4.34 -21.88 5.92
CA GLY A 267 4.38 -23.28 5.49
C GLY A 267 3.84 -23.49 4.08
N ILE A 268 4.03 -22.51 3.18
CA ILE A 268 3.57 -22.58 1.79
C ILE A 268 4.69 -23.14 0.92
N GLY A 269 4.45 -24.28 0.27
CA GLY A 269 5.35 -24.79 -0.78
C GLY A 269 5.20 -23.97 -2.05
N SER A 270 6.26 -23.29 -2.47
CA SER A 270 6.24 -22.50 -3.70
C SER A 270 7.62 -22.45 -4.36
N PRO A 271 7.70 -22.30 -5.69
CA PRO A 271 8.97 -22.17 -6.40
C PRO A 271 9.68 -20.86 -6.04
N THR A 272 10.91 -20.71 -6.51
CA THR A 272 11.62 -19.41 -6.46
C THR A 272 10.92 -18.44 -7.42
N PRO A 273 10.78 -17.14 -7.05
CA PRO A 273 10.09 -16.18 -7.91
C PRO A 273 10.87 -15.95 -9.21
N GLN A 274 10.14 -15.87 -10.30
CA GLN A 274 10.66 -15.56 -11.64
C GLN A 274 10.42 -14.06 -11.89
N LEU A 275 11.47 -13.24 -11.82
CA LEU A 275 11.38 -11.78 -11.87
C LEU A 275 11.95 -11.17 -13.15
N GLU A 276 12.33 -11.98 -14.12
CA GLU A 276 13.00 -11.51 -15.35
C GLU A 276 12.16 -10.46 -16.10
N ALA A 277 10.83 -10.67 -16.17
CA ALA A 277 9.93 -9.71 -16.81
C ALA A 277 9.79 -8.40 -15.99
N TRP A 278 9.82 -8.48 -14.66
CA TRP A 278 9.79 -7.32 -13.80
C TRP A 278 11.11 -6.54 -13.86
N GLU A 279 12.24 -7.24 -13.86
CA GLU A 279 13.58 -6.65 -14.02
C GLU A 279 13.72 -5.92 -15.36
N ASP A 280 13.24 -6.53 -16.47
CA ASP A 280 13.20 -5.89 -17.79
C ASP A 280 12.31 -4.65 -17.81
N PHE A 281 11.14 -4.69 -17.16
CA PHE A 281 10.27 -3.53 -17.02
C PHE A 281 10.96 -2.39 -16.25
N VAL A 282 11.60 -2.68 -15.14
CA VAL A 282 12.37 -1.71 -14.36
C VAL A 282 13.54 -1.14 -15.19
N ASP A 283 14.27 -1.99 -15.91
CA ASP A 283 15.38 -1.56 -16.76
C ASP A 283 14.94 -0.57 -17.85
N ARG A 284 13.79 -0.81 -18.47
CA ARG A 284 13.20 0.12 -19.47
C ARG A 284 12.86 1.49 -18.91
N ILE A 285 12.48 1.57 -17.64
CA ILE A 285 12.23 2.84 -16.96
C ILE A 285 13.54 3.56 -16.63
N VAL A 286 14.52 2.80 -16.13
CA VAL A 286 15.80 3.34 -15.66
C VAL A 286 16.72 3.73 -16.82
N ASN A 287 16.73 2.94 -17.91
CA ASN A 287 17.59 3.07 -19.08
C ASN A 287 16.78 3.31 -20.37
N PRO A 288 16.00 4.40 -20.46
CA PRO A 288 15.19 4.70 -21.65
C PRO A 288 16.09 5.06 -22.84
N LYS A 289 15.65 4.71 -24.06
CA LYS A 289 16.38 5.02 -25.32
C LYS A 289 15.99 6.37 -25.89
N HIS A 290 14.81 6.87 -25.53
CA HIS A 290 14.21 8.10 -26.05
C HIS A 290 13.69 8.95 -24.90
N ALA A 291 13.33 10.19 -25.17
CA ALA A 291 12.63 11.08 -24.25
C ALA A 291 11.60 11.91 -24.97
N ILE A 292 10.49 12.20 -24.27
CA ILE A 292 9.41 13.06 -24.77
C ILE A 292 8.87 13.91 -23.62
N ASP A 293 8.49 15.14 -23.92
CA ASP A 293 7.84 16.03 -22.96
C ASP A 293 6.32 15.96 -23.15
N ILE A 294 5.58 15.74 -22.05
CA ILE A 294 4.11 15.73 -22.06
C ILE A 294 3.62 16.72 -20.99
N ALA A 295 2.81 17.68 -21.43
CA ALA A 295 2.18 18.64 -20.53
C ALA A 295 0.94 18.02 -19.87
N VAL A 296 0.89 18.08 -18.52
CA VAL A 296 -0.29 17.76 -17.72
C VAL A 296 -0.82 19.07 -17.15
N VAL A 297 -1.99 19.50 -17.65
CA VAL A 297 -2.65 20.74 -17.25
C VAL A 297 -3.73 20.41 -16.23
N GLY A 298 -3.67 21.01 -15.04
CA GLY A 298 -4.66 20.73 -13.98
C GLY A 298 -4.59 21.70 -12.81
N LYS A 299 -5.51 21.50 -11.87
CA LYS A 299 -5.45 22.13 -10.53
C LYS A 299 -4.61 21.25 -9.60
N TYR A 300 -4.10 21.81 -8.52
CA TYR A 300 -3.32 21.06 -7.51
C TYR A 300 -2.07 20.35 -8.06
N ILE A 301 -1.52 20.85 -9.16
CA ILE A 301 -0.35 20.25 -9.85
C ILE A 301 0.94 20.23 -8.99
N GLU A 302 0.97 21.05 -7.93
CA GLU A 302 2.06 21.06 -6.95
C GLU A 302 2.10 19.76 -6.13
N LEU A 303 0.95 19.09 -5.98
CA LEU A 303 0.79 17.83 -5.28
C LEU A 303 0.98 16.66 -6.24
N GLN A 304 2.08 15.98 -6.09
CA GLN A 304 2.40 14.84 -6.93
C GLN A 304 1.37 13.71 -6.82
N ASP A 305 0.89 13.45 -5.62
CA ASP A 305 -0.04 12.37 -5.34
C ASP A 305 -1.48 12.66 -5.81
N ALA A 306 -1.83 13.92 -6.11
CA ALA A 306 -3.15 14.26 -6.67
C ALA A 306 -3.36 13.74 -8.11
N TYR A 307 -2.29 13.45 -8.84
CA TYR A 307 -2.30 12.97 -10.22
C TYR A 307 -1.50 11.68 -10.40
N LYS A 308 -1.37 10.91 -9.32
CA LYS A 308 -0.51 9.72 -9.28
C LYS A 308 -0.82 8.74 -10.41
N SER A 309 -2.08 8.42 -10.63
CA SER A 309 -2.51 7.49 -11.69
C SER A 309 -2.14 7.97 -13.08
N ILE A 310 -2.23 9.28 -13.36
CA ILE A 310 -1.83 9.84 -14.65
C ILE A 310 -0.32 9.71 -14.84
N TYR A 311 0.46 10.07 -13.85
CA TYR A 311 1.93 10.01 -13.93
C TYR A 311 2.43 8.59 -14.08
N GLU A 312 1.86 7.65 -13.33
CA GLU A 312 2.22 6.23 -13.45
C GLU A 312 1.80 5.65 -14.81
N SER A 313 0.63 6.01 -15.33
CA SER A 313 0.20 5.58 -16.67
C SER A 313 1.14 6.08 -17.78
N LEU A 314 1.63 7.32 -17.65
CA LEU A 314 2.65 7.86 -18.56
C LEU A 314 3.98 7.14 -18.44
N THR A 315 4.37 6.77 -17.21
CA THR A 315 5.59 5.98 -16.94
C THR A 315 5.47 4.59 -17.58
N HIS A 316 4.33 3.90 -17.43
CA HIS A 316 4.09 2.59 -18.04
C HIS A 316 4.12 2.65 -19.56
N ALA A 317 3.43 3.64 -20.13
CA ALA A 317 3.45 3.86 -21.59
C ALA A 317 4.88 4.15 -22.10
N GLY A 318 5.61 4.96 -21.34
CA GLY A 318 7.02 5.25 -21.63
C GLY A 318 7.88 3.99 -21.60
N ALA A 319 7.75 3.14 -20.58
CA ALA A 319 8.47 1.87 -20.47
C ALA A 319 8.18 0.93 -21.66
N ALA A 320 6.91 0.84 -22.10
CA ALA A 320 6.53 0.02 -23.24
C ALA A 320 7.22 0.46 -24.54
N HIS A 321 7.59 1.75 -24.64
CA HIS A 321 8.24 2.34 -25.81
C HIS A 321 9.72 2.70 -25.59
N TYR A 322 10.35 2.24 -24.51
CA TYR A 322 11.73 2.60 -24.13
C TYR A 322 11.96 4.12 -24.06
N THR A 323 10.93 4.86 -23.66
CA THR A 323 10.90 6.33 -23.71
C THR A 323 10.70 6.91 -22.32
N LYS A 324 11.57 7.83 -21.93
CA LYS A 324 11.35 8.63 -20.71
C LYS A 324 10.28 9.70 -21.01
N VAL A 325 9.22 9.70 -20.24
CA VAL A 325 8.22 10.78 -20.29
C VAL A 325 8.60 11.83 -19.24
N ASN A 326 8.98 13.02 -19.69
CA ASN A 326 9.15 14.18 -18.83
C ASN A 326 7.82 14.89 -18.67
N VAL A 327 7.23 14.85 -17.48
CA VAL A 327 5.95 15.50 -17.22
C VAL A 327 6.17 16.99 -16.94
N VAL A 328 5.65 17.84 -17.84
CA VAL A 328 5.60 19.29 -17.65
C VAL A 328 4.27 19.63 -16.97
N ARG A 329 4.33 20.05 -15.71
CA ARG A 329 3.14 20.41 -14.94
C ARG A 329 2.73 21.84 -15.23
N VAL A 330 1.48 22.04 -15.62
CA VAL A 330 0.94 23.36 -15.97
C VAL A 330 -0.29 23.62 -15.11
N ASP A 331 -0.24 24.69 -14.31
CA ASP A 331 -1.40 25.13 -13.54
C ASP A 331 -2.46 25.68 -14.49
N SER A 332 -3.66 25.08 -14.44
CA SER A 332 -4.80 25.51 -15.26
C SER A 332 -5.23 26.97 -14.95
N GLY A 333 -4.97 27.46 -13.73
CA GLY A 333 -5.23 28.84 -13.35
C GLY A 333 -4.26 29.85 -13.98
N ALA A 334 -3.06 29.38 -14.36
CA ALA A 334 -2.04 30.20 -15.00
C ALA A 334 -2.22 30.28 -16.55
N VAL A 335 -2.98 29.34 -17.11
CA VAL A 335 -3.28 29.32 -18.55
C VAL A 335 -4.38 30.33 -18.85
N ARG A 336 -3.99 31.54 -19.25
CA ARG A 336 -4.92 32.56 -19.74
C ARG A 336 -5.11 32.40 -21.23
N SER A 337 -6.29 31.95 -21.66
CA SER A 337 -6.73 32.10 -23.03
C SER A 337 -7.75 33.23 -23.05
N GLU A 338 -7.46 34.32 -23.75
CA GLU A 338 -8.37 35.43 -23.93
C GLU A 338 -9.57 35.09 -24.85
N GLU A 339 -9.48 33.97 -25.60
CA GLU A 339 -10.48 33.65 -26.62
C GLU A 339 -11.38 32.45 -26.31
N HIS A 340 -11.10 31.57 -25.28
CA HIS A 340 -11.87 30.34 -25.10
C HIS A 340 -12.09 29.92 -23.66
N THR A 341 -12.56 30.82 -22.81
CA THR A 341 -12.90 30.50 -21.39
C THR A 341 -14.09 29.55 -21.24
N SER A 342 -14.87 29.31 -22.29
CA SER A 342 -16.06 28.45 -22.25
C SER A 342 -15.85 27.00 -22.72
N GLU A 343 -14.74 26.66 -23.36
CA GLU A 343 -14.49 25.31 -23.89
C GLU A 343 -13.57 24.43 -22.99
N LEU A 344 -12.97 24.98 -21.96
CA LEU A 344 -12.08 24.26 -21.03
C LEU A 344 -12.79 23.37 -20.00
N GLN A 345 -14.06 23.07 -20.20
CA GLN A 345 -14.86 22.28 -19.24
C GLN A 345 -14.64 20.76 -19.32
N SER A 346 -13.86 20.23 -20.28
CA SER A 346 -13.51 18.80 -20.28
C SER A 346 -12.02 18.59 -20.51
N GLN A 347 -11.31 18.26 -19.44
CA GLN A 347 -9.86 17.95 -19.47
C GLN A 347 -9.50 16.79 -20.40
N ALA A 348 -10.42 15.86 -20.63
CA ALA A 348 -10.22 14.72 -21.53
C ALA A 348 -10.12 15.13 -23.02
N TYR A 349 -10.66 16.26 -23.40
CA TYR A 349 -10.70 16.69 -24.81
C TYR A 349 -9.36 17.23 -25.32
N LEU A 350 -8.55 17.84 -24.45
CA LEU A 350 -7.26 18.45 -24.83
C LEU A 350 -6.17 17.40 -25.13
N VAL A 351 -6.12 16.32 -24.38
CA VAL A 351 -5.16 15.23 -24.62
C VAL A 351 -5.46 14.51 -25.94
N CYS A 352 -6.74 14.29 -26.25
CA CYS A 352 -7.16 13.67 -27.51
C CYS A 352 -6.88 14.56 -28.74
N ARG A 353 -7.00 15.89 -28.64
CA ARG A 353 -6.79 16.80 -29.76
C ARG A 353 -5.32 16.90 -30.17
N LEU A 354 -4.39 16.96 -29.21
CA LEU A 354 -2.95 16.98 -29.50
C LEU A 354 -2.44 15.66 -30.12
N LEU A 355 -3.04 14.53 -29.80
CA LEU A 355 -2.72 13.23 -30.40
C LEU A 355 -3.29 13.09 -31.82
N LEU A 356 -4.44 13.71 -32.10
CA LEU A 356 -5.09 13.69 -33.45
C LEU A 356 -4.42 14.63 -34.43
N GLU A 357 -3.89 15.77 -34.00
CA GLU A 357 -3.18 16.72 -34.89
C GLU A 357 -1.82 16.18 -35.35
N LYS A 358 -1.09 15.41 -34.51
CA LYS A 358 0.14 14.72 -34.92
C LYS A 358 -0.11 13.63 -35.99
N LYS A 359 -1.29 13.00 -36.02
CA LYS A 359 -1.62 11.98 -37.01
C LYS A 359 -1.94 12.55 -38.39
N LYS A 360 -2.15 13.87 -38.52
CA LYS A 360 -2.42 14.55 -39.79
C LYS A 360 -1.17 15.13 -40.48
N GLN A 361 0.00 15.03 -39.80
CA GLN A 361 1.28 15.52 -40.34
C GLN A 361 2.25 14.38 -40.72
N THR A 362 1.82 13.13 -40.65
CA THR A 362 2.45 11.95 -41.21
C THR A 362 1.55 11.32 -42.25
#